data_ab6d4160158754ebe0551e04b7435b2e
#
_entry.id   ab6d4160158754ebe0551e04b7435b2e
#
_cell.length_a   1.000
_cell.length_b   1.000
_cell.length_c   1.000
_cell.angle_alpha   90.00
_cell.angle_beta   90.00
_cell.angle_gamma   90.00
#
_symmetry.space_group_name_H-M   'P 1'
#
loop_
_entity.id
_entity.type
_entity.pdbx_description
1 polymer ?
#
loop_
_entity_poly.entity_id
_entity_poly.type
_entity_poly.pdbx_seq_one_letter_code
_entity_poly.pdbx_strand_id
1 'polypeptide(L)'
;MSLILDLIFPKKCLICGSNGQYLCPKCLSSQRNSQPKYINQGSKEGSLSLFRYEFIIRKAIFELKYHFVSDIVEELAVLSADHVKSSFPHLLQYWQDNNFVLVPIPLYFTRQNWRGFNQSILLCQKIAKMLNLSYCDQTIFRHSHTYTQAKIKNITNRYKNLHQVFSVVSPLPKNIILFDDVASSFSTLNSAFKSLNCGDLNRCWYLTLAG
;
A
#
# COMPACT_ATOMS: atom_id res chain seq x y z
N MET A 1 -10.17 -4.45 22.16
CA MET A 1 -11.60 -4.42 21.75
C MET A 1 -12.32 -5.56 22.43
N SER A 2 -13.55 -5.37 22.87
CA SER A 2 -14.13 -6.16 23.96
C SER A 2 -14.54 -7.56 23.51
N LEU A 3 -14.19 -8.57 24.30
CA LEU A 3 -14.65 -9.98 24.23
C LEU A 3 -16.18 -10.11 23.98
N ILE A 4 -16.97 -9.11 24.38
CA ILE A 4 -18.42 -9.07 24.21
C ILE A 4 -18.81 -8.84 22.74
N LEU A 5 -18.08 -7.98 21.99
CA LEU A 5 -18.34 -7.75 20.57
C LEU A 5 -17.99 -8.97 19.72
N ASP A 6 -16.92 -9.67 20.06
CA ASP A 6 -16.51 -10.91 19.35
C ASP A 6 -17.50 -12.07 19.62
N LEU A 7 -18.23 -12.04 20.74
CA LEU A 7 -19.27 -13.00 21.04
C LEU A 7 -20.54 -12.76 20.23
N ILE A 8 -20.93 -11.49 20.03
CA ILE A 8 -22.14 -11.09 19.27
C ILE A 8 -21.90 -11.11 17.76
N PHE A 9 -20.69 -10.71 17.33
CA PHE A 9 -20.26 -10.65 15.93
C PHE A 9 -18.95 -11.43 15.75
N PRO A 10 -18.98 -12.78 15.80
CA PRO A 10 -17.77 -13.58 15.68
C PRO A 10 -17.14 -13.39 14.31
N LYS A 11 -15.79 -13.23 14.31
CA LYS A 11 -15.01 -13.22 13.09
C LYS A 11 -15.21 -14.55 12.35
N LYS A 12 -15.51 -14.45 11.06
CA LYS A 12 -15.68 -15.64 10.19
C LYS A 12 -14.76 -15.52 8.99
N CYS A 13 -14.15 -16.65 8.62
CA CYS A 13 -13.28 -16.70 7.45
C CYS A 13 -14.04 -16.26 6.20
N LEU A 14 -13.43 -15.34 5.45
CA LEU A 14 -14.03 -14.74 4.27
C LEU A 14 -14.36 -15.75 3.15
N ILE A 15 -13.73 -16.92 3.15
CA ILE A 15 -13.94 -17.97 2.14
C ILE A 15 -14.79 -19.10 2.67
N CYS A 16 -14.37 -19.76 3.75
CA CYS A 16 -15.02 -20.99 4.23
C CYS A 16 -16.00 -20.78 5.39
N GLY A 17 -16.10 -19.56 5.95
CA GLY A 17 -17.00 -19.24 7.05
C GLY A 17 -16.59 -19.80 8.43
N SER A 18 -15.41 -20.44 8.58
CA SER A 18 -14.93 -20.92 9.88
C SER A 18 -14.76 -19.75 10.86
N ASN A 19 -15.10 -20.01 12.13
CA ASN A 19 -15.02 -18.99 13.18
C ASN A 19 -13.57 -18.68 13.60
N GLY A 20 -13.35 -17.47 14.15
CA GLY A 20 -12.14 -17.07 14.85
C GLY A 20 -11.28 -16.05 14.12
N GLN A 21 -11.24 -16.04 12.78
CA GLN A 21 -10.41 -15.13 12.00
C GLN A 21 -10.96 -14.94 10.59
N TYR A 22 -10.65 -13.79 9.95
CA TYR A 22 -11.05 -13.49 8.57
C TYR A 22 -10.18 -14.27 7.56
N LEU A 23 -8.92 -14.51 7.88
CA LEU A 23 -7.91 -15.12 7.02
C LEU A 23 -7.45 -16.45 7.61
N CYS A 24 -8.27 -17.52 7.53
CA CYS A 24 -7.91 -18.78 8.15
C CYS A 24 -6.75 -19.50 7.43
N PRO A 25 -5.88 -20.26 8.14
CA PRO A 25 -4.72 -20.94 7.58
C PRO A 25 -5.08 -21.89 6.43
N LYS A 26 -6.23 -22.59 6.53
CA LYS A 26 -6.71 -23.50 5.48
C LYS A 26 -6.94 -22.77 4.15
N CYS A 27 -7.56 -21.58 4.19
CA CYS A 27 -7.82 -20.81 2.98
C CYS A 27 -6.57 -20.06 2.50
N LEU A 28 -5.68 -19.66 3.42
CA LEU A 28 -4.40 -19.07 3.08
C LEU A 28 -3.43 -20.05 2.41
N SER A 29 -3.50 -21.34 2.70
CA SER A 29 -2.63 -22.35 2.05
C SER A 29 -2.82 -22.43 0.53
N SER A 30 -3.98 -21.98 0.01
CA SER A 30 -4.26 -21.89 -1.43
C SER A 30 -3.81 -20.55 -2.05
N GLN A 31 -3.35 -19.59 -1.22
CA GLN A 31 -2.89 -18.29 -1.70
C GLN A 31 -1.48 -18.40 -2.25
N ARG A 32 -1.27 -17.86 -3.46
CA ARG A 32 0.05 -17.80 -4.07
C ARG A 32 0.75 -16.49 -3.74
N ASN A 33 2.05 -16.59 -3.48
CA ASN A 33 2.93 -15.45 -3.23
C ASN A 33 3.55 -14.96 -4.53
N SER A 34 3.97 -13.70 -4.54
CA SER A 34 4.71 -13.11 -5.66
C SER A 34 6.20 -13.09 -5.34
N GLN A 35 7.02 -12.93 -6.38
CA GLN A 35 8.47 -12.74 -6.25
C GLN A 35 8.83 -11.27 -6.46
N PRO A 36 9.89 -10.77 -5.81
CA PRO A 36 10.36 -9.41 -6.03
C PRO A 36 10.87 -9.24 -7.47
N LYS A 37 10.62 -8.06 -8.03
CA LYS A 37 11.15 -7.65 -9.32
C LYS A 37 12.16 -6.54 -9.10
N TYR A 38 13.42 -6.81 -9.39
CA TYR A 38 14.49 -5.81 -9.36
C TYR A 38 14.43 -4.96 -10.62
N ILE A 39 14.47 -3.66 -10.46
CA ILE A 39 14.39 -2.69 -11.55
C ILE A 39 15.53 -1.70 -11.31
N ASN A 40 16.41 -1.56 -12.29
CA ASN A 40 17.48 -0.58 -12.23
C ASN A 40 17.18 0.57 -13.19
N GLN A 41 16.39 1.54 -12.73
CA GLN A 41 16.02 2.73 -13.49
C GLN A 41 16.19 3.98 -12.62
N GLY A 42 17.37 4.58 -12.66
CA GLY A 42 17.67 5.73 -11.80
C GLY A 42 17.56 5.36 -10.32
N SER A 43 16.82 6.15 -9.55
CA SER A 43 16.59 5.87 -8.12
C SER A 43 15.65 4.70 -7.82
N LYS A 44 14.98 4.12 -8.83
CA LYS A 44 14.05 3.02 -8.64
C LYS A 44 14.80 1.68 -8.70
N GLU A 45 14.82 0.95 -7.58
CA GLU A 45 15.57 -0.30 -7.45
C GLU A 45 14.71 -1.55 -7.67
N GLY A 46 13.43 -1.52 -7.27
CA GLY A 46 12.62 -2.71 -7.41
C GLY A 46 11.16 -2.55 -6.97
N SER A 47 10.44 -3.65 -7.10
CA SER A 47 9.06 -3.78 -6.64
C SER A 47 8.80 -5.15 -6.06
N LEU A 48 8.01 -5.21 -4.99
CA LEU A 48 7.53 -6.43 -4.36
C LEU A 48 6.01 -6.30 -4.16
N SER A 49 5.25 -7.17 -4.82
CA SER A 49 3.87 -7.46 -4.43
C SER A 49 3.91 -8.69 -3.56
N LEU A 50 3.37 -8.63 -2.34
CA LEU A 50 3.49 -9.73 -1.37
C LEU A 50 2.71 -10.95 -1.84
N PHE A 51 1.49 -10.75 -2.32
CA PHE A 51 0.58 -11.81 -2.75
C PHE A 51 0.05 -11.56 -4.14
N ARG A 52 -0.46 -12.60 -4.80
CA ARG A 52 -1.29 -12.42 -5.99
C ARG A 52 -2.67 -11.90 -5.59
N TYR A 53 -3.24 -11.01 -6.42
CA TYR A 53 -4.58 -10.45 -6.20
C TYR A 53 -5.67 -11.47 -6.55
N GLU A 54 -5.76 -12.53 -5.75
CA GLU A 54 -6.69 -13.67 -5.96
C GLU A 54 -7.21 -14.22 -4.62
N PHE A 55 -8.19 -15.10 -4.70
CA PHE A 55 -8.76 -15.82 -3.55
C PHE A 55 -9.04 -14.92 -2.33
N ILE A 56 -8.55 -15.35 -1.15
CA ILE A 56 -8.81 -14.73 0.14
C ILE A 56 -8.24 -13.30 0.23
N ILE A 57 -7.09 -13.03 -0.38
CA ILE A 57 -6.47 -11.69 -0.37
C ILE A 57 -7.34 -10.69 -1.15
N ARG A 58 -7.84 -11.08 -2.33
CA ARG A 58 -8.76 -10.24 -3.10
C ARG A 58 -10.03 -9.91 -2.29
N LYS A 59 -10.60 -10.92 -1.61
CA LYS A 59 -11.79 -10.72 -0.79
C LYS A 59 -11.53 -9.85 0.42
N ALA A 60 -10.39 -10.04 1.12
CA ALA A 60 -9.99 -9.23 2.26
C ALA A 60 -9.82 -7.74 1.89
N ILE A 61 -9.15 -7.47 0.77
CA ILE A 61 -8.99 -6.10 0.26
C ILE A 61 -10.35 -5.50 -0.14
N PHE A 62 -11.26 -6.29 -0.69
CA PHE A 62 -12.61 -5.84 -1.02
C PHE A 62 -13.41 -5.47 0.24
N GLU A 63 -13.44 -6.34 1.25
CA GLU A 63 -14.11 -6.09 2.54
C GLU A 63 -13.53 -4.83 3.23
N LEU A 64 -12.21 -4.68 3.22
CA LEU A 64 -11.56 -3.50 3.76
C LEU A 64 -11.94 -2.21 3.01
N LYS A 65 -12.08 -2.27 1.68
CA LYS A 65 -12.38 -1.09 0.84
C LYS A 65 -13.84 -0.66 0.89
N TYR A 66 -14.76 -1.59 1.00
CA TYR A 66 -16.18 -1.32 0.75
C TYR A 66 -17.09 -1.59 1.95
N HIS A 67 -16.68 -2.46 2.87
CA HIS A 67 -17.49 -2.80 4.06
C HIS A 67 -16.87 -2.32 5.37
N PHE A 68 -15.75 -1.59 5.31
CA PHE A 68 -15.12 -0.95 6.48
C PHE A 68 -14.74 -1.92 7.62
N VAL A 69 -14.44 -3.16 7.28
CA VAL A 69 -14.02 -4.16 8.27
C VAL A 69 -12.57 -3.89 8.68
N SER A 70 -12.39 -2.94 9.61
CA SER A 70 -11.07 -2.47 10.06
C SER A 70 -10.22 -3.57 10.71
N ASP A 71 -10.85 -4.57 11.33
CA ASP A 71 -10.15 -5.67 12.00
C ASP A 71 -9.33 -6.53 11.03
N ILE A 72 -9.71 -6.57 9.74
CA ILE A 72 -8.94 -7.24 8.68
C ILE A 72 -7.55 -6.61 8.52
N VAL A 73 -7.39 -5.31 8.84
CA VAL A 73 -6.08 -4.60 8.76
C VAL A 73 -5.04 -5.31 9.62
N GLU A 74 -5.41 -5.74 10.83
CA GLU A 74 -4.47 -6.42 11.74
C GLU A 74 -4.02 -7.75 11.15
N GLU A 75 -4.97 -8.59 10.71
CA GLU A 75 -4.63 -9.90 10.14
C GLU A 75 -3.80 -9.77 8.85
N LEU A 76 -4.14 -8.80 7.97
CA LEU A 76 -3.36 -8.53 6.77
C LEU A 76 -1.96 -7.98 7.08
N ALA A 77 -1.82 -7.14 8.09
CA ALA A 77 -0.52 -6.60 8.49
C ALA A 77 0.39 -7.69 9.07
N VAL A 78 -0.15 -8.55 9.94
CA VAL A 78 0.58 -9.71 10.49
C VAL A 78 1.02 -10.65 9.35
N LEU A 79 0.09 -11.04 8.49
CA LEU A 79 0.37 -11.91 7.35
C LEU A 79 1.46 -11.34 6.43
N SER A 80 1.39 -10.03 6.15
CA SER A 80 2.36 -9.32 5.31
C SER A 80 3.74 -9.28 5.95
N ALA A 81 3.81 -8.92 7.23
CA ALA A 81 5.07 -8.82 7.94
C ALA A 81 5.76 -10.20 8.10
N ASP A 82 4.99 -11.23 8.43
CA ASP A 82 5.51 -12.60 8.54
C ASP A 82 6.01 -13.12 7.20
N HIS A 83 5.29 -12.81 6.12
CA HIS A 83 5.73 -13.17 4.77
C HIS A 83 7.03 -12.47 4.38
N VAL A 84 7.19 -11.17 4.66
CA VAL A 84 8.45 -10.45 4.40
C VAL A 84 9.59 -11.04 5.21
N LYS A 85 9.40 -11.28 6.52
CA LYS A 85 10.43 -11.84 7.40
C LYS A 85 10.87 -13.24 6.99
N SER A 86 9.93 -14.08 6.59
CA SER A 86 10.21 -15.50 6.26
C SER A 86 10.75 -15.68 4.84
N SER A 87 10.20 -14.96 3.86
CA SER A 87 10.51 -15.17 2.45
C SER A 87 11.56 -14.20 1.89
N PHE A 88 11.73 -13.02 2.51
CA PHE A 88 12.61 -11.96 2.03
C PHE A 88 13.52 -11.35 3.13
N PRO A 89 14.16 -12.17 4.01
CA PRO A 89 14.93 -11.65 5.14
C PRO A 89 16.10 -10.75 4.71
N HIS A 90 16.78 -11.06 3.61
CA HIS A 90 17.87 -10.24 3.09
C HIS A 90 17.40 -8.90 2.54
N LEU A 91 16.22 -8.86 1.91
CA LEU A 91 15.63 -7.61 1.43
C LEU A 91 15.18 -6.74 2.60
N LEU A 92 14.60 -7.33 3.63
CA LEU A 92 14.22 -6.63 4.86
C LEU A 92 15.46 -6.03 5.54
N GLN A 93 16.53 -6.83 5.69
CA GLN A 93 17.78 -6.35 6.27
C GLN A 93 18.36 -5.19 5.45
N TYR A 94 18.35 -5.32 4.11
CA TYR A 94 18.80 -4.24 3.22
C TYR A 94 17.99 -2.95 3.43
N TRP A 95 16.66 -3.03 3.59
CA TRP A 95 15.84 -1.85 3.86
C TRP A 95 16.15 -1.23 5.22
N GLN A 96 16.36 -2.05 6.24
CA GLN A 96 16.70 -1.58 7.59
C GLN A 96 18.08 -0.91 7.63
N ASP A 97 19.12 -1.55 7.08
CA ASP A 97 20.49 -1.04 7.08
C ASP A 97 20.65 0.27 6.30
N ASN A 98 19.81 0.46 5.29
CA ASN A 98 19.81 1.69 4.49
C ASN A 98 18.75 2.71 4.94
N ASN A 99 18.14 2.54 6.11
CA ASN A 99 17.16 3.47 6.69
C ASN A 99 16.03 3.82 5.72
N PHE A 100 15.46 2.83 5.04
CA PHE A 100 14.29 3.05 4.21
C PHE A 100 13.08 3.46 5.06
N VAL A 101 12.31 4.42 4.54
CA VAL A 101 11.08 4.89 5.13
C VAL A 101 9.89 4.39 4.33
N LEU A 102 8.96 3.72 4.99
CA LEU A 102 7.71 3.24 4.37
C LEU A 102 6.73 4.41 4.25
N VAL A 103 6.33 4.72 3.02
CA VAL A 103 5.48 5.87 2.67
C VAL A 103 4.22 5.38 1.96
N PRO A 104 3.03 5.50 2.57
CA PRO A 104 1.79 5.07 1.94
C PRO A 104 1.37 6.02 0.81
N ILE A 105 0.81 5.45 -0.24
CA ILE A 105 0.16 6.24 -1.29
C ILE A 105 -1.15 6.81 -0.76
N PRO A 106 -1.33 8.15 -0.79
CA PRO A 106 -2.57 8.76 -0.33
C PRO A 106 -3.73 8.45 -1.27
N LEU A 107 -4.89 8.15 -0.67
CA LEU A 107 -6.14 8.04 -1.41
C LEU A 107 -6.56 9.41 -1.93
N TYR A 108 -7.33 9.39 -3.01
CA TYR A 108 -8.03 10.58 -3.46
C TYR A 108 -9.04 11.05 -2.40
N PHE A 109 -9.10 12.38 -2.16
CA PHE A 109 -9.88 12.99 -1.08
C PHE A 109 -11.35 12.52 -1.00
N THR A 110 -12.06 12.43 -2.14
CA THR A 110 -13.45 11.94 -2.16
C THR A 110 -13.57 10.48 -1.72
N ARG A 111 -12.59 9.63 -2.04
CA ARG A 111 -12.58 8.23 -1.59
C ARG A 111 -12.25 8.12 -0.10
N GLN A 112 -11.39 9.00 0.40
CA GLN A 112 -11.07 9.06 1.83
C GLN A 112 -12.29 9.54 2.65
N ASN A 113 -12.99 10.57 2.19
CA ASN A 113 -14.21 11.06 2.85
C ASN A 113 -15.33 10.02 2.84
N TRP A 114 -15.50 9.32 1.74
CA TRP A 114 -16.52 8.26 1.64
C TRP A 114 -16.19 7.04 2.51
N ARG A 115 -14.89 6.70 2.66
CA ARG A 115 -14.44 5.55 3.45
C ARG A 115 -14.17 5.87 4.92
N GLY A 116 -14.06 7.15 5.28
CA GLY A 116 -13.70 7.60 6.63
C GLY A 116 -12.24 7.36 7.02
N PHE A 117 -11.48 6.54 6.25
CA PHE A 117 -10.05 6.24 6.48
C PHE A 117 -9.32 5.87 5.19
N ASN A 118 -7.99 5.92 5.25
CA ASN A 118 -7.12 5.42 4.20
C ASN A 118 -6.54 4.06 4.61
N GLN A 119 -6.98 2.98 3.96
CA GLN A 119 -6.54 1.63 4.27
C GLN A 119 -5.04 1.42 4.03
N SER A 120 -4.47 2.06 3.01
CA SER A 120 -3.03 1.99 2.75
C SER A 120 -2.23 2.61 3.88
N ILE A 121 -2.71 3.70 4.51
CA ILE A 121 -2.10 4.32 5.70
C ILE A 121 -2.11 3.34 6.89
N LEU A 122 -3.30 2.77 7.21
CA LEU A 122 -3.44 1.85 8.35
C LEU A 122 -2.58 0.60 8.20
N LEU A 123 -2.60 -0.02 7.02
CA LEU A 123 -1.77 -1.19 6.71
C LEU A 123 -0.28 -0.84 6.78
N CYS A 124 0.12 0.25 6.11
CA CYS A 124 1.49 0.72 6.06
C CYS A 124 2.09 0.96 7.45
N GLN A 125 1.36 1.67 8.31
CA GLN A 125 1.77 1.95 9.69
C GLN A 125 2.01 0.66 10.51
N LYS A 126 1.08 -0.30 10.41
CA LYS A 126 1.20 -1.58 11.14
C LYS A 126 2.32 -2.44 10.60
N ILE A 127 2.45 -2.55 9.28
CA ILE A 127 3.54 -3.29 8.62
C ILE A 127 4.90 -2.69 8.98
N ALA A 128 5.04 -1.35 8.91
CA ALA A 128 6.27 -0.67 9.28
C ALA A 128 6.71 -0.98 10.71
N LYS A 129 5.76 -0.90 11.66
CA LYS A 129 6.01 -1.26 13.06
C LYS A 129 6.48 -2.70 13.23
N MET A 130 5.82 -3.65 12.55
CA MET A 130 6.15 -5.08 12.65
C MET A 130 7.48 -5.44 11.98
N LEU A 131 7.87 -4.70 10.92
CA LEU A 131 9.13 -4.87 10.21
C LEU A 131 10.29 -4.02 10.78
N ASN A 132 10.05 -3.26 11.84
CA ASN A 132 11.02 -2.30 12.41
C ASN A 132 11.57 -1.34 11.34
N LEU A 133 10.68 -0.80 10.50
CA LEU A 133 10.97 0.22 9.50
C LEU A 133 10.38 1.57 9.94
N SER A 134 11.03 2.65 9.55
CA SER A 134 10.48 3.99 9.71
C SER A 134 9.25 4.16 8.84
N TYR A 135 8.32 5.03 9.28
CA TYR A 135 7.05 5.31 8.61
C TYR A 135 6.81 6.82 8.52
N CYS A 136 6.29 7.28 7.39
CA CYS A 136 5.88 8.67 7.20
C CYS A 136 4.71 8.76 6.21
N ASP A 137 3.56 9.30 6.64
CA ASP A 137 2.37 9.50 5.79
C ASP A 137 2.21 10.95 5.29
N GLN A 138 3.12 11.83 5.71
CA GLN A 138 3.09 13.26 5.34
C GLN A 138 4.04 13.62 4.19
N THR A 139 4.69 12.63 3.59
CA THR A 139 5.66 12.85 2.50
C THR A 139 4.99 13.20 1.18
N ILE A 140 3.84 12.57 0.89
CA ILE A 140 3.14 12.69 -0.40
C ILE A 140 1.69 13.08 -0.15
N PHE A 141 1.22 14.07 -0.91
CA PHE A 141 -0.18 14.49 -0.94
C PHE A 141 -0.77 14.28 -2.32
N ARG A 142 -2.00 13.81 -2.39
CA ARG A 142 -2.73 13.66 -3.64
C ARG A 142 -3.71 14.81 -3.83
N HIS A 143 -3.51 15.59 -4.90
CA HIS A 143 -4.43 16.65 -5.26
C HIS A 143 -5.67 16.11 -5.99
N SER A 144 -6.82 16.73 -5.71
CA SER A 144 -8.06 16.46 -6.40
C SER A 144 -8.08 17.12 -7.78
N HIS A 145 -7.46 16.52 -8.78
CA HIS A 145 -7.62 16.98 -10.16
C HIS A 145 -8.38 15.94 -10.99
N THR A 146 -9.70 15.94 -10.83
CA THR A 146 -10.58 15.64 -11.96
C THR A 146 -10.94 16.97 -12.63
N TYR A 147 -10.01 17.58 -13.34
CA TYR A 147 -10.43 18.43 -14.46
C TYR A 147 -10.98 17.45 -15.49
N THR A 148 -12.32 17.39 -15.58
CA THR A 148 -13.01 16.84 -16.74
C THR A 148 -12.37 17.48 -17.96
N GLN A 149 -11.86 16.66 -18.89
CA GLN A 149 -11.12 17.06 -20.09
C GLN A 149 -11.90 18.05 -20.99
N ALA A 150 -13.19 18.30 -20.67
CA ALA A 150 -14.09 19.18 -21.41
C ALA A 150 -13.87 20.70 -21.21
N LYS A 151 -13.08 21.16 -20.23
CA LYS A 151 -12.95 22.59 -19.91
C LYS A 151 -11.60 23.25 -20.19
N ILE A 152 -10.61 22.53 -20.71
CA ILE A 152 -9.29 23.11 -21.00
C ILE A 152 -9.19 23.46 -22.48
N LYS A 153 -9.41 24.75 -22.82
CA LYS A 153 -9.32 25.28 -24.20
C LYS A 153 -7.89 25.57 -24.70
N ASN A 154 -6.84 25.44 -23.88
CA ASN A 154 -5.47 25.73 -24.28
C ASN A 154 -4.54 24.53 -24.16
N ILE A 155 -4.04 24.07 -25.32
CA ILE A 155 -3.18 22.88 -25.50
C ILE A 155 -1.84 22.99 -24.77
N THR A 156 -1.25 24.18 -24.66
CA THR A 156 0.04 24.44 -24.01
C THR A 156 0.00 24.22 -22.48
N ASN A 157 -1.14 24.44 -21.83
CA ASN A 157 -1.32 24.16 -20.40
C ASN A 157 -1.69 22.71 -20.09
N ARG A 158 -2.07 21.91 -21.10
CA ARG A 158 -2.37 20.47 -20.95
C ARG A 158 -1.15 19.66 -20.53
N TYR A 159 0.02 19.96 -21.09
CA TYR A 159 1.25 19.23 -20.79
C TYR A 159 1.83 19.54 -19.41
N LYS A 160 1.64 20.77 -18.90
CA LYS A 160 2.09 21.14 -17.54
C LYS A 160 1.18 20.65 -16.43
N ASN A 161 -0.14 20.50 -16.68
CA ASN A 161 -1.12 20.10 -15.65
C ASN A 161 -1.38 18.59 -15.54
N LEU A 162 -0.91 17.78 -16.52
CA LEU A 162 -1.06 16.32 -16.50
C LEU A 162 -0.04 15.61 -15.58
N HIS A 163 0.95 16.34 -15.04
CA HIS A 163 2.07 15.74 -14.32
C HIS A 163 2.04 15.85 -12.79
N GLN A 164 1.04 16.50 -12.17
CA GLN A 164 1.03 16.65 -10.70
C GLN A 164 -0.26 16.12 -10.07
N VAL A 165 -0.46 14.80 -10.16
CA VAL A 165 -1.47 14.11 -9.33
C VAL A 165 -1.04 14.13 -7.86
N PHE A 166 0.27 14.18 -7.61
CA PHE A 166 0.87 14.19 -6.28
C PHE A 166 1.78 15.40 -6.10
N SER A 167 1.78 15.97 -4.91
CA SER A 167 2.80 16.91 -4.43
C SER A 167 3.60 16.26 -3.31
N VAL A 168 4.78 16.77 -3.10
CA VAL A 168 5.75 16.26 -2.14
C VAL A 168 6.07 17.35 -1.15
N VAL A 169 6.17 16.97 0.13
CA VAL A 169 6.61 17.87 1.21
C VAL A 169 8.08 17.59 1.51
N SER A 170 8.89 18.64 1.49
CA SER A 170 10.31 18.59 1.83
C SER A 170 10.51 18.81 3.35
N PRO A 171 11.53 18.21 4.00
CA PRO A 171 12.57 17.37 3.41
C PRO A 171 12.10 15.93 3.15
N LEU A 172 12.54 15.37 2.01
CA LEU A 172 12.26 13.99 1.65
C LEU A 172 13.19 13.02 2.38
N PRO A 173 12.71 11.85 2.82
CA PRO A 173 13.59 10.74 3.14
C PRO A 173 14.42 10.35 1.90
N LYS A 174 15.71 10.06 2.09
CA LYS A 174 16.60 9.68 0.98
C LYS A 174 16.26 8.34 0.34
N ASN A 175 15.80 7.39 1.15
CA ASN A 175 15.42 6.04 0.73
C ASN A 175 13.97 5.78 1.11
N ILE A 176 13.13 5.46 0.13
CA ILE A 176 11.68 5.36 0.30
C ILE A 176 11.18 4.00 -0.21
N ILE A 177 10.26 3.40 0.53
CA ILE A 177 9.40 2.32 0.06
C ILE A 177 7.99 2.89 -0.11
N LEU A 178 7.56 3.07 -1.36
CA LEU A 178 6.18 3.45 -1.66
C LEU A 178 5.24 2.26 -1.46
N PHE A 179 4.23 2.43 -0.61
CA PHE A 179 3.28 1.38 -0.27
C PHE A 179 1.87 1.66 -0.83
N ASP A 180 1.28 0.65 -1.48
CA ASP A 180 -0.14 0.66 -1.87
C ASP A 180 -0.77 -0.70 -1.58
N ASP A 181 -2.11 -0.76 -1.50
CA ASP A 181 -2.81 -2.03 -1.24
C ASP A 181 -2.82 -2.96 -2.47
N VAL A 182 -3.01 -2.43 -3.67
CA VAL A 182 -3.04 -3.22 -4.91
C VAL A 182 -2.34 -2.48 -6.05
N ALA A 183 -1.45 -3.17 -6.73
CA ALA A 183 -0.84 -2.69 -7.96
C ALA A 183 -1.22 -3.57 -9.15
N SER A 184 -2.21 -3.17 -9.94
CA SER A 184 -2.53 -3.84 -11.20
C SER A 184 -1.58 -3.43 -12.33
N SER A 185 -1.23 -2.15 -12.44
CA SER A 185 -0.38 -1.58 -13.49
C SER A 185 0.78 -0.74 -12.98
N PHE A 186 0.94 -0.63 -11.68
CA PHE A 186 1.91 0.30 -11.04
C PHE A 186 1.77 1.78 -11.44
N SER A 187 0.71 2.15 -12.18
CA SER A 187 0.54 3.53 -12.68
C SER A 187 0.50 4.58 -11.56
N THR A 188 -0.18 4.27 -10.46
CA THR A 188 -0.27 5.14 -9.28
C THR A 188 1.10 5.31 -8.61
N LEU A 189 1.80 4.20 -8.38
CA LEU A 189 3.14 4.20 -7.79
C LEU A 189 4.16 4.91 -8.69
N ASN A 190 4.09 4.69 -10.01
CA ASN A 190 4.93 5.40 -10.98
C ASN A 190 4.64 6.91 -11.01
N SER A 191 3.38 7.33 -10.87
CA SER A 191 3.03 8.75 -10.79
C SER A 191 3.55 9.39 -9.51
N ALA A 192 3.43 8.70 -8.37
CA ALA A 192 3.99 9.13 -7.10
C ALA A 192 5.53 9.21 -7.16
N PHE A 193 6.18 8.20 -7.71
CA PHE A 193 7.64 8.17 -7.90
C PHE A 193 8.13 9.35 -8.76
N LYS A 194 7.44 9.65 -9.86
CA LYS A 194 7.79 10.81 -10.70
C LYS A 194 7.72 12.14 -9.94
N SER A 195 6.77 12.27 -9.01
CA SER A 195 6.66 13.47 -8.17
C SER A 195 7.79 13.56 -7.15
N LEU A 196 8.28 12.42 -6.63
CA LEU A 196 9.41 12.35 -5.71
C LEU A 196 10.76 12.61 -6.39
N ASN A 197 10.88 12.28 -7.67
CA ASN A 197 12.15 12.36 -8.42
C ASN A 197 12.59 13.82 -8.73
N CYS A 198 11.83 14.81 -8.27
CA CYS A 198 12.19 16.22 -8.32
C CYS A 198 13.07 16.68 -7.14
N GLY A 199 13.44 15.77 -6.22
CA GLY A 199 14.20 16.03 -5.01
C GLY A 199 15.42 15.10 -4.83
N ASP A 200 16.01 15.12 -3.64
CA ASP A 200 17.22 14.36 -3.29
C ASP A 200 16.97 12.87 -2.99
N LEU A 201 16.02 12.24 -3.70
CA LEU A 201 15.72 10.82 -3.53
C LEU A 201 16.86 9.95 -4.07
N ASN A 202 17.49 9.14 -3.20
CA ASN A 202 18.56 8.24 -3.60
C ASN A 202 18.02 6.91 -4.12
N ARG A 203 17.05 6.30 -3.38
CA ARG A 203 16.58 4.94 -3.64
C ARG A 203 15.08 4.82 -3.42
N CYS A 204 14.40 4.07 -4.27
CA CYS A 204 12.97 3.83 -4.17
C CYS A 204 12.62 2.37 -4.45
N TRP A 205 11.82 1.78 -3.56
CA TRP A 205 11.15 0.52 -3.75
C TRP A 205 9.64 0.71 -3.84
N TYR A 206 8.97 -0.21 -4.51
CA TYR A 206 7.52 -0.33 -4.45
C TYR A 206 7.16 -1.58 -3.65
N LEU A 207 6.31 -1.43 -2.67
CA LEU A 207 5.74 -2.52 -1.89
C LEU A 207 4.22 -2.47 -1.99
N THR A 208 3.59 -3.58 -2.37
CA THR A 208 2.13 -3.69 -2.40
C THR A 208 1.69 -4.96 -1.70
N LEU A 209 0.50 -4.90 -1.09
CA LEU A 209 -0.09 -6.10 -0.50
C LEU A 209 -0.36 -7.14 -1.58
N ALA A 210 -0.92 -6.73 -2.74
CA ALA A 210 -1.21 -7.63 -3.84
C ALA A 210 -0.98 -7.00 -5.22
N GLY A 211 -0.64 -7.88 -6.20
CA GLY A 211 -0.46 -7.52 -7.60
C GLY A 211 -0.53 -8.72 -8.55
#